data_e0f6206a24e3cab3bfacd25388e5de16
#
_entry.id   e0f6206a24e3cab3bfacd25388e5de16
#
_cell.length_a   1.000
_cell.length_b   1.000
_cell.length_c   1.000
_cell.angle_alpha   90.00
_cell.angle_beta   90.00
_cell.angle_gamma   90.00
#
_symmetry.space_group_name_H-M   'P 1'
#
loop_
_entity.id
_entity.type
_entity.pdbx_description
1 polymer ?
#
loop_
_entity_poly.entity_id
_entity_poly.type
_entity_poly.pdbx_seq_one_letter_code
_entity_poly.pdbx_strand_id
1 'polypeptide(L)'
;CPEQPAHQVLGMINNKARLIGPADCIGHGACKAACPVGAIKLVFGTATRGIDLPVVKPDFETDVPGLYIAGELGGMGLIRNAIEQGRQAMDSIAKRVSAKHSNELDVVIVGAGPAGISASLGAKARKLKSTTIEQDSLGGTVAHFPRRKLVMTQPADLPLIGKVRFKEVSKETLIDFWRDVETRTGLKINYGERVDAIDPLPGGGFSVRTTAGSYNTRAVLLS
;
A
#
# COMPACT_ATOMS: atom_id res chain seq x y z
N CYS A 1 -9.58 8.08 -17.58
CA CYS A 1 -8.88 7.61 -16.38
C CYS A 1 -7.72 6.70 -16.82
N PRO A 2 -6.48 6.92 -16.35
CA PRO A 2 -5.34 6.07 -16.73
C PRO A 2 -5.48 4.60 -16.32
N GLU A 3 -6.33 4.33 -15.32
CA GLU A 3 -6.60 2.98 -14.80
C GLU A 3 -7.68 2.22 -15.57
N GLN A 4 -8.24 2.80 -16.64
CA GLN A 4 -9.22 2.07 -17.45
C GLN A 4 -8.56 0.93 -18.22
N PRO A 5 -9.24 -0.22 -18.37
CA PRO A 5 -10.62 -0.51 -17.94
C PRO A 5 -10.77 -0.99 -16.49
N ALA A 6 -9.69 -1.20 -15.74
CA ALA A 6 -9.75 -1.79 -14.39
C ALA A 6 -10.55 -0.92 -13.39
N HIS A 7 -10.40 0.40 -13.47
CA HIS A 7 -11.08 1.35 -12.60
C HIS A 7 -11.74 2.47 -13.42
N GLN A 8 -13.06 2.53 -13.43
CA GLN A 8 -13.83 3.53 -14.18
C GLN A 8 -14.25 4.69 -13.29
N VAL A 9 -13.28 5.44 -12.77
CA VAL A 9 -13.53 6.56 -11.84
C VAL A 9 -14.05 7.79 -12.53
N LEU A 10 -13.46 8.15 -13.69
CA LEU A 10 -13.81 9.35 -14.45
C LEU A 10 -14.43 8.97 -15.81
N GLY A 11 -15.46 9.67 -16.20
CA GLY A 11 -16.09 9.56 -17.52
C GLY A 11 -16.49 10.93 -18.07
N MET A 12 -16.89 10.95 -19.34
CA MET A 12 -17.36 12.17 -20.03
C MET A 12 -18.88 12.21 -19.99
N ILE A 13 -19.46 13.25 -19.40
CA ILE A 13 -20.90 13.55 -19.43
C ILE A 13 -21.06 14.98 -19.95
N ASN A 14 -21.82 15.16 -21.03
CA ASN A 14 -22.02 16.44 -21.67
C ASN A 14 -20.71 17.21 -21.94
N ASN A 15 -19.74 16.50 -22.50
CA ASN A 15 -18.40 17.01 -22.83
C ASN A 15 -17.58 17.53 -21.63
N LYS A 16 -17.92 17.12 -20.41
CA LYS A 16 -17.19 17.47 -19.17
C LYS A 16 -16.80 16.20 -18.43
N ALA A 17 -15.58 16.18 -17.90
CA ALA A 17 -15.13 15.10 -17.03
C ALA A 17 -15.95 15.07 -15.73
N ARG A 18 -16.49 13.92 -15.39
CA ARG A 18 -17.32 13.68 -14.20
C ARG A 18 -16.87 12.43 -13.49
N LEU A 19 -17.02 12.41 -12.17
CA LEU A 19 -16.91 11.20 -11.37
C LEU A 19 -18.11 10.30 -11.67
N ILE A 20 -17.86 9.13 -12.27
CA ILE A 20 -18.89 8.13 -12.59
C ILE A 20 -18.83 6.91 -11.68
N GLY A 21 -17.65 6.54 -11.19
CA GLY A 21 -17.41 5.45 -10.25
C GLY A 21 -16.47 5.89 -9.11
N PRO A 22 -16.91 6.79 -8.20
CA PRO A 22 -16.03 7.26 -7.12
C PRO A 22 -15.54 6.14 -6.19
N ALA A 23 -16.32 5.07 -6.03
CA ALA A 23 -15.96 3.91 -5.23
C ALA A 23 -14.77 3.11 -5.80
N ASP A 24 -14.48 3.27 -7.09
CA ASP A 24 -13.33 2.60 -7.74
C ASP A 24 -12.04 3.41 -7.66
N CYS A 25 -12.09 4.59 -7.04
CA CYS A 25 -10.90 5.43 -6.86
C CYS A 25 -9.99 4.85 -5.78
N ILE A 26 -8.73 4.59 -6.13
CA ILE A 26 -7.70 4.14 -5.17
C ILE A 26 -6.84 5.28 -4.61
N GLY A 27 -7.08 6.53 -5.03
CA GLY A 27 -6.46 7.71 -4.44
C GLY A 27 -5.01 8.03 -4.83
N HIS A 28 -4.42 7.30 -5.78
CA HIS A 28 -2.98 7.39 -6.12
C HIS A 28 -2.60 8.56 -7.06
N GLY A 29 -3.56 9.39 -7.46
CA GLY A 29 -3.28 10.64 -8.20
C GLY A 29 -2.91 10.51 -9.67
N ALA A 30 -2.92 9.33 -10.29
CA ALA A 30 -2.59 9.15 -11.70
C ALA A 30 -3.48 9.98 -12.65
N CYS A 31 -4.75 10.20 -12.28
CA CYS A 31 -5.67 11.06 -13.04
C CYS A 31 -5.21 12.53 -13.09
N LYS A 32 -4.64 13.05 -12.00
CA LYS A 32 -4.06 14.40 -11.95
C LYS A 32 -2.82 14.48 -12.83
N ALA A 33 -1.91 13.51 -12.71
CA ALA A 33 -0.69 13.46 -13.50
C ALA A 33 -0.96 13.32 -15.01
N ALA A 34 -2.01 12.58 -15.39
CA ALA A 34 -2.38 12.37 -16.79
C ALA A 34 -3.27 13.46 -17.39
N CYS A 35 -3.68 14.48 -16.61
CA CYS A 35 -4.56 15.54 -17.11
C CYS A 35 -3.78 16.58 -17.93
N PRO A 36 -3.97 16.68 -19.26
CA PRO A 36 -3.15 17.53 -20.12
C PRO A 36 -3.36 19.02 -19.89
N VAL A 37 -4.47 19.39 -19.25
CA VAL A 37 -4.85 20.79 -18.99
C VAL A 37 -4.80 21.13 -17.49
N GLY A 38 -4.28 20.25 -16.63
CA GLY A 38 -4.15 20.49 -15.19
C GLY A 38 -5.47 20.73 -14.44
N ALA A 39 -6.61 20.28 -14.99
CA ALA A 39 -7.94 20.58 -14.44
C ALA A 39 -8.32 19.73 -13.22
N ILE A 40 -7.51 18.72 -12.86
CA ILE A 40 -7.81 17.82 -11.74
C ILE A 40 -7.01 18.26 -10.52
N LYS A 41 -7.73 18.60 -9.46
CA LYS A 41 -7.16 18.89 -8.13
C LYS A 41 -7.53 17.76 -7.18
N LEU A 42 -6.53 17.18 -6.53
CA LEU A 42 -6.76 16.24 -5.44
C LEU A 42 -6.98 17.03 -4.16
N VAL A 43 -8.02 16.67 -3.44
CA VAL A 43 -8.36 17.27 -2.15
C VAL A 43 -8.55 16.15 -1.15
N PHE A 44 -7.79 16.18 -0.08
CA PHE A 44 -7.92 15.28 1.05
C PHE A 44 -8.49 16.07 2.22
N GLY A 45 -9.54 15.54 2.87
CA GLY A 45 -10.25 16.24 3.92
C GLY A 45 -11.33 17.19 3.40
N THR A 46 -11.60 18.25 4.15
CA THR A 46 -12.57 19.30 3.78
C THR A 46 -11.86 20.61 3.48
N ALA A 47 -12.55 21.56 2.87
CA ALA A 47 -12.01 22.90 2.57
C ALA A 47 -11.52 23.66 3.82
N THR A 48 -11.98 23.26 5.01
CA THR A 48 -11.66 23.89 6.31
C THR A 48 -10.77 23.03 7.20
N ARG A 49 -10.53 21.76 6.87
CA ARG A 49 -9.64 20.82 7.57
C ARG A 49 -8.78 20.10 6.57
N GLY A 50 -7.69 20.75 6.15
CA GLY A 50 -6.60 20.10 5.44
C GLY A 50 -5.80 19.21 6.39
N ILE A 51 -5.36 18.06 5.89
CA ILE A 51 -4.35 17.22 6.53
C ILE A 51 -3.13 17.28 5.62
N ASP A 52 -1.99 17.57 6.19
CA ASP A 52 -0.72 17.49 5.46
C ASP A 52 -0.42 16.02 5.19
N LEU A 53 -0.48 15.64 3.93
CA LEU A 53 -0.16 14.30 3.48
C LEU A 53 1.19 14.31 2.76
N PRO A 54 1.97 13.24 2.88
CA PRO A 54 3.16 13.07 2.07
C PRO A 54 2.83 13.17 0.57
N VAL A 55 3.70 13.80 -0.19
CA VAL A 55 3.57 13.82 -1.65
C VAL A 55 3.91 12.44 -2.19
N VAL A 56 2.94 11.80 -2.80
CA VAL A 56 3.07 10.47 -3.39
C VAL A 56 2.80 10.54 -4.88
N LYS A 57 3.71 10.02 -5.68
CA LYS A 57 3.58 9.93 -7.14
C LYS A 57 2.60 8.81 -7.53
N PRO A 58 2.13 8.76 -8.79
CA PRO A 58 1.23 7.72 -9.26
C PRO A 58 1.75 6.27 -9.15
N ASP A 59 3.06 6.10 -9.06
CA ASP A 59 3.76 4.83 -8.85
C ASP A 59 4.03 4.54 -7.37
N PHE A 60 3.44 5.32 -6.48
CA PHE A 60 3.57 5.26 -5.02
C PHE A 60 4.95 5.69 -4.48
N GLU A 61 5.89 6.11 -5.32
CA GLU A 61 7.16 6.67 -4.87
C GLU A 61 6.96 8.08 -4.32
N THR A 62 7.67 8.42 -3.27
CA THR A 62 7.73 9.78 -2.72
C THR A 62 8.74 10.64 -3.49
N ASP A 63 8.98 11.86 -3.01
CA ASP A 63 10.07 12.70 -3.54
C ASP A 63 11.46 12.15 -3.20
N VAL A 64 11.54 11.20 -2.25
CA VAL A 64 12.78 10.49 -1.92
C VAL A 64 12.85 9.20 -2.76
N PRO A 65 13.79 9.10 -3.73
CA PRO A 65 13.87 7.94 -4.61
C PRO A 65 14.09 6.62 -3.86
N GLY A 66 13.21 5.65 -4.07
CA GLY A 66 13.24 4.35 -3.41
C GLY A 66 12.41 4.26 -2.13
N LEU A 67 11.83 5.39 -1.67
CA LEU A 67 10.89 5.42 -0.55
C LEU A 67 9.45 5.51 -1.10
N TYR A 68 8.63 4.55 -0.72
CA TYR A 68 7.24 4.38 -1.19
C TYR A 68 6.25 4.49 -0.03
N ILE A 69 5.03 4.92 -0.34
CA ILE A 69 3.92 4.96 0.62
C ILE A 69 2.69 4.32 -0.02
N ALA A 70 2.03 3.42 0.71
CA ALA A 70 0.75 2.82 0.32
C ALA A 70 -0.16 2.66 1.54
N GLY A 71 -1.48 2.71 1.32
CA GLY A 71 -2.48 2.58 2.38
C GLY A 71 -2.87 3.90 3.02
N GLU A 72 -3.25 3.85 4.28
CA GLU A 72 -3.86 4.98 4.99
C GLU A 72 -2.93 6.20 5.08
N LEU A 73 -1.64 5.99 5.20
CA LEU A 73 -0.63 7.07 5.22
C LEU A 73 -0.64 7.89 3.93
N GLY A 74 -1.04 7.31 2.81
CA GLY A 74 -1.26 8.00 1.52
C GLY A 74 -2.60 8.72 1.39
N GLY A 75 -3.44 8.74 2.44
CA GLY A 75 -4.69 9.52 2.50
C GLY A 75 -5.98 8.77 2.19
N MET A 76 -5.94 7.47 1.90
CA MET A 76 -7.13 6.66 1.56
C MET A 76 -7.30 5.47 2.49
N GLY A 77 -8.11 5.65 3.53
CA GLY A 77 -8.33 4.67 4.63
C GLY A 77 -9.29 3.51 4.32
N LEU A 78 -9.56 3.17 3.04
CA LEU A 78 -10.41 2.03 2.70
C LEU A 78 -9.57 0.76 2.53
N ILE A 79 -9.92 -0.31 3.23
CA ILE A 79 -9.17 -1.58 3.24
C ILE A 79 -8.93 -2.13 1.83
N ARG A 80 -9.97 -2.16 0.97
CA ARG A 80 -9.83 -2.59 -0.42
C ARG A 80 -8.81 -1.75 -1.19
N ASN A 81 -8.86 -0.44 -1.01
CA ASN A 81 -7.94 0.46 -1.68
C ASN A 81 -6.52 0.30 -1.17
N ALA A 82 -6.34 0.12 0.14
CA ALA A 82 -5.05 -0.15 0.74
C ALA A 82 -4.43 -1.45 0.19
N ILE A 83 -5.23 -2.53 0.05
CA ILE A 83 -4.79 -3.78 -0.57
C ILE A 83 -4.30 -3.53 -2.01
N GLU A 84 -5.08 -2.82 -2.81
CA GLU A 84 -4.72 -2.53 -4.20
C GLU A 84 -3.50 -1.61 -4.31
N GLN A 85 -3.40 -0.59 -3.46
CA GLN A 85 -2.23 0.27 -3.38
C GLN A 85 -0.96 -0.51 -3.02
N GLY A 86 -1.03 -1.40 -2.01
CA GLY A 86 0.10 -2.26 -1.64
C GLY A 86 0.56 -3.16 -2.77
N ARG A 87 -0.38 -3.72 -3.54
CA ARG A 87 -0.10 -4.53 -4.74
C ARG A 87 0.61 -3.71 -5.81
N GLN A 88 0.08 -2.53 -6.16
CA GLN A 88 0.64 -1.66 -7.20
C GLN A 88 1.98 -1.04 -6.79
N ALA A 89 2.13 -0.63 -5.53
CA ALA A 89 3.41 -0.14 -5.01
C ALA A 89 4.49 -1.21 -5.13
N MET A 90 4.16 -2.48 -4.83
CA MET A 90 5.09 -3.58 -5.00
C MET A 90 5.43 -3.86 -6.47
N ASP A 91 4.49 -3.65 -7.42
CA ASP A 91 4.78 -3.70 -8.86
C ASP A 91 5.81 -2.63 -9.27
N SER A 92 5.69 -1.43 -8.72
CA SER A 92 6.63 -0.32 -8.97
C SER A 92 8.01 -0.60 -8.36
N ILE A 93 8.05 -1.07 -7.11
CA ILE A 93 9.28 -1.46 -6.42
C ILE A 93 10.00 -2.58 -7.20
N ALA A 94 9.27 -3.61 -7.62
CA ALA A 94 9.85 -4.73 -8.36
C ALA A 94 10.54 -4.30 -9.67
N LYS A 95 9.93 -3.37 -10.41
CA LYS A 95 10.54 -2.78 -11.62
C LYS A 95 11.84 -2.04 -11.29
N ARG A 96 11.88 -1.30 -10.16
CA ARG A 96 13.06 -0.56 -9.74
C ARG A 96 14.21 -1.49 -9.33
N VAL A 97 13.93 -2.52 -8.54
CA VAL A 97 14.97 -3.38 -7.94
C VAL A 97 15.45 -4.50 -8.86
N SER A 98 14.72 -4.84 -9.93
CA SER A 98 15.07 -5.93 -10.86
C SER A 98 16.41 -5.72 -11.58
N ALA A 99 16.92 -4.49 -11.66
CA ALA A 99 18.10 -4.13 -12.44
C ALA A 99 19.46 -4.44 -11.78
N LYS A 100 19.51 -4.83 -10.51
CA LYS A 100 20.78 -5.10 -9.80
C LYS A 100 20.63 -6.25 -8.81
N HIS A 101 21.49 -7.26 -8.91
CA HIS A 101 21.66 -8.27 -7.87
C HIS A 101 22.57 -7.70 -6.77
N SER A 102 22.11 -7.67 -5.54
CA SER A 102 22.90 -7.34 -4.37
C SER A 102 22.65 -8.34 -3.24
N ASN A 103 23.53 -8.37 -2.24
CA ASN A 103 23.31 -9.18 -1.03
C ASN A 103 22.31 -8.54 -0.06
N GLU A 104 21.94 -7.29 -0.29
CA GLU A 104 20.99 -6.52 0.51
C GLU A 104 19.55 -6.98 0.25
N LEU A 105 18.63 -6.57 1.13
CA LEU A 105 17.20 -6.71 0.88
C LEU A 105 16.78 -5.87 -0.32
N ASP A 106 15.88 -6.38 -1.12
CA ASP A 106 15.25 -5.62 -2.20
C ASP A 106 14.28 -4.59 -1.63
N VAL A 107 13.54 -4.97 -0.58
CA VAL A 107 12.57 -4.08 0.07
C VAL A 107 12.38 -4.41 1.54
N VAL A 108 12.28 -3.36 2.36
CA VAL A 108 11.72 -3.41 3.72
C VAL A 108 10.31 -2.85 3.67
N ILE A 109 9.34 -3.62 4.15
CA ILE A 109 7.93 -3.25 4.24
C ILE A 109 7.63 -2.93 5.70
N VAL A 110 7.20 -1.70 5.97
CA VAL A 110 6.90 -1.20 7.32
C VAL A 110 5.39 -1.15 7.49
N GLY A 111 4.89 -1.97 8.39
CA GLY A 111 3.46 -2.15 8.67
C GLY A 111 2.91 -3.48 8.13
N ALA A 112 2.05 -4.14 8.93
CA ALA A 112 1.30 -5.34 8.57
C ALA A 112 -0.21 -5.07 8.52
N GLY A 113 -0.58 -3.85 8.11
CA GLY A 113 -1.93 -3.51 7.71
C GLY A 113 -2.29 -4.08 6.32
N PRO A 114 -3.50 -3.80 5.82
CA PRO A 114 -3.96 -4.35 4.52
C PRO A 114 -3.01 -4.06 3.35
N ALA A 115 -2.39 -2.87 3.30
CA ALA A 115 -1.43 -2.51 2.25
C ALA A 115 -0.13 -3.31 2.40
N GLY A 116 0.41 -3.39 3.61
CA GLY A 116 1.65 -4.10 3.90
C GLY A 116 1.53 -5.61 3.68
N ILE A 117 0.41 -6.23 4.07
CA ILE A 117 0.14 -7.64 3.79
C ILE A 117 0.11 -7.89 2.28
N SER A 118 -0.64 -7.06 1.54
CA SER A 118 -0.73 -7.18 0.07
C SER A 118 0.64 -7.00 -0.60
N ALA A 119 1.41 -6.02 -0.16
CA ALA A 119 2.77 -5.79 -0.65
C ALA A 119 3.70 -6.96 -0.33
N SER A 120 3.63 -7.50 0.87
CA SER A 120 4.45 -8.64 1.31
C SER A 120 4.17 -9.90 0.50
N LEU A 121 2.90 -10.17 0.23
CA LEU A 121 2.48 -11.25 -0.69
C LEU A 121 3.00 -10.99 -2.12
N GLY A 122 2.93 -9.73 -2.56
CA GLY A 122 3.45 -9.30 -3.86
C GLY A 122 4.96 -9.48 -3.99
N ALA A 123 5.73 -9.16 -2.94
CA ALA A 123 7.16 -9.38 -2.89
C ALA A 123 7.50 -10.88 -2.94
N LYS A 124 6.78 -11.70 -2.15
CA LYS A 124 6.93 -13.15 -2.15
C LYS A 124 6.61 -13.77 -3.51
N ALA A 125 5.53 -13.35 -4.16
CA ALA A 125 5.16 -13.82 -5.49
C ALA A 125 6.25 -13.56 -6.54
N ARG A 126 7.00 -12.47 -6.38
CA ARG A 126 8.10 -12.05 -7.28
C ARG A 126 9.47 -12.55 -6.82
N LYS A 127 9.52 -13.33 -5.74
CA LYS A 127 10.77 -13.86 -5.14
C LYS A 127 11.77 -12.76 -4.77
N LEU A 128 11.29 -11.59 -4.37
CA LEU A 128 12.12 -10.50 -3.86
C LEU A 128 12.63 -10.85 -2.45
N LYS A 129 13.87 -10.46 -2.17
CA LYS A 129 14.43 -10.51 -0.82
C LYS A 129 13.78 -9.42 0.03
N SER A 130 12.77 -9.75 0.81
CA SER A 130 11.99 -8.79 1.58
C SER A 130 11.89 -9.16 3.04
N THR A 131 11.74 -8.15 3.90
CA THR A 131 11.29 -8.32 5.28
C THR A 131 10.09 -7.40 5.53
N THR A 132 9.15 -7.87 6.35
CA THR A 132 8.00 -7.08 6.80
C THR A 132 8.10 -6.90 8.30
N ILE A 133 7.97 -5.66 8.75
CA ILE A 133 8.16 -5.23 10.14
C ILE A 133 6.83 -4.63 10.61
N GLU A 134 6.36 -5.10 11.77
CA GLU A 134 5.16 -4.59 12.42
C GLU A 134 5.44 -4.31 13.90
N GLN A 135 5.11 -3.10 14.32
CA GLN A 135 5.36 -2.70 15.70
C GLN A 135 4.42 -3.35 16.71
N ASP A 136 3.26 -3.80 16.27
CA ASP A 136 2.21 -4.34 17.14
C ASP A 136 1.72 -5.71 16.62
N SER A 137 0.57 -5.77 15.97
CA SER A 137 -0.10 -7.01 15.61
C SER A 137 -0.59 -7.01 14.16
N LEU A 138 -0.86 -8.21 13.66
CA LEU A 138 -1.40 -8.42 12.32
C LEU A 138 -2.68 -7.62 12.08
N GLY A 139 -2.71 -6.89 10.94
CA GLY A 139 -3.85 -6.07 10.54
C GLY A 139 -3.67 -4.58 10.84
N GLY A 140 -2.62 -4.17 11.57
CA GLY A 140 -2.33 -2.78 11.88
C GLY A 140 -3.54 -2.06 12.51
N THR A 141 -3.88 -0.88 12.03
CA THR A 141 -5.03 -0.07 12.51
C THR A 141 -6.35 -0.85 12.54
N VAL A 142 -6.56 -1.81 11.63
CA VAL A 142 -7.80 -2.62 11.59
C VAL A 142 -7.94 -3.46 12.85
N ALA A 143 -6.86 -3.94 13.43
CA ALA A 143 -6.89 -4.74 14.66
C ALA A 143 -7.47 -3.95 15.86
N HIS A 144 -7.31 -2.63 15.84
CA HIS A 144 -7.78 -1.72 16.89
C HIS A 144 -9.21 -1.19 16.68
N PHE A 145 -9.87 -1.53 15.58
CA PHE A 145 -11.27 -1.13 15.38
C PHE A 145 -12.20 -1.73 16.44
N PRO A 146 -13.33 -1.08 16.73
CA PRO A 146 -14.33 -1.61 17.67
C PRO A 146 -14.77 -3.03 17.28
N ARG A 147 -15.13 -3.83 18.28
CA ARG A 147 -15.65 -5.19 18.05
C ARG A 147 -16.88 -5.16 17.16
N ARG A 148 -17.01 -6.17 16.29
CA ARG A 148 -18.10 -6.34 15.32
C ARG A 148 -18.24 -5.20 14.30
N LYS A 149 -17.22 -4.32 14.16
CA LYS A 149 -17.24 -3.31 13.11
C LYS A 149 -17.20 -4.00 11.75
N LEU A 150 -18.13 -3.66 10.88
CA LEU A 150 -18.07 -4.04 9.46
C LEU A 150 -16.95 -3.24 8.80
N VAL A 151 -16.02 -3.94 8.17
CA VAL A 151 -14.78 -3.34 7.68
C VAL A 151 -14.59 -3.49 6.18
N MET A 152 -15.28 -4.43 5.55
CA MET A 152 -15.14 -4.69 4.12
C MET A 152 -16.44 -5.22 3.52
N THR A 153 -16.84 -4.66 2.37
CA THR A 153 -18.09 -5.00 1.67
C THR A 153 -17.87 -5.32 0.19
N GLN A 154 -16.64 -5.22 -0.30
CA GLN A 154 -16.30 -5.43 -1.72
C GLN A 154 -15.14 -6.41 -1.88
N PRO A 155 -15.06 -7.10 -3.05
CA PRO A 155 -13.97 -8.02 -3.35
C PRO A 155 -12.61 -7.31 -3.37
N ALA A 156 -11.56 -8.05 -3.02
CA ALA A 156 -10.17 -7.64 -3.20
C ALA A 156 -9.39 -8.73 -3.92
N ASP A 157 -8.33 -8.34 -4.62
CA ASP A 157 -7.41 -9.26 -5.28
C ASP A 157 -6.07 -9.24 -4.55
N LEU A 158 -5.69 -10.38 -4.02
CA LEU A 158 -4.48 -10.55 -3.21
C LEU A 158 -3.47 -11.40 -3.97
N PRO A 159 -2.21 -10.96 -4.08
CA PRO A 159 -1.15 -11.78 -4.65
C PRO A 159 -1.08 -13.15 -3.94
N LEU A 160 -0.83 -14.22 -4.69
CA LEU A 160 -0.78 -15.62 -4.25
C LEU A 160 -2.12 -16.24 -3.78
N ILE A 161 -3.11 -15.43 -3.42
CA ILE A 161 -4.43 -15.89 -2.93
C ILE A 161 -5.48 -15.78 -4.03
N GLY A 162 -5.38 -14.73 -4.87
CA GLY A 162 -6.37 -14.40 -5.89
C GLY A 162 -7.54 -13.59 -5.34
N LYS A 163 -8.65 -13.62 -6.08
CA LYS A 163 -9.82 -12.80 -5.81
C LYS A 163 -10.60 -13.32 -4.60
N VAL A 164 -10.60 -12.53 -3.52
CA VAL A 164 -11.35 -12.79 -2.30
C VAL A 164 -12.66 -12.01 -2.34
N ARG A 165 -13.78 -12.71 -2.18
CA ARG A 165 -15.11 -12.12 -2.19
C ARG A 165 -15.65 -12.06 -0.77
N PHE A 166 -15.67 -10.86 -0.21
CA PHE A 166 -16.39 -10.59 1.03
C PHE A 166 -17.74 -9.94 0.69
N LYS A 167 -18.84 -10.40 1.30
CA LYS A 167 -20.12 -9.70 1.21
C LYS A 167 -20.22 -8.64 2.29
N GLU A 168 -20.06 -9.06 3.53
CA GLU A 168 -19.95 -8.20 4.72
C GLU A 168 -19.02 -8.91 5.68
N VAL A 169 -17.97 -8.25 6.13
CA VAL A 169 -16.95 -8.86 6.98
C VAL A 169 -16.73 -8.01 8.20
N SER A 170 -16.84 -8.64 9.37
CA SER A 170 -16.45 -8.03 10.63
C SER A 170 -14.92 -7.93 10.73
N LYS A 171 -14.45 -7.06 11.61
CA LYS A 171 -13.03 -6.94 11.93
C LYS A 171 -12.43 -8.31 12.28
N GLU A 172 -13.08 -9.06 13.16
CA GLU A 172 -12.59 -10.34 13.65
C GLU A 172 -12.43 -11.35 12.50
N THR A 173 -13.43 -11.48 11.67
CA THR A 173 -13.39 -12.38 10.50
C THR A 173 -12.27 -11.97 9.53
N LEU A 174 -12.02 -10.68 9.34
CA LEU A 174 -10.95 -10.21 8.48
C LEU A 174 -9.57 -10.51 9.09
N ILE A 175 -9.38 -10.33 10.39
CA ILE A 175 -8.11 -10.66 11.06
C ILE A 175 -7.85 -12.16 11.01
N ASP A 176 -8.87 -13.00 11.23
CA ASP A 176 -8.73 -14.46 11.13
C ASP A 176 -8.38 -14.88 9.69
N PHE A 177 -8.97 -14.22 8.70
CA PHE A 177 -8.60 -14.42 7.30
C PHE A 177 -7.12 -14.05 7.03
N TRP A 178 -6.61 -12.93 7.59
CA TRP A 178 -5.19 -12.57 7.45
C TRP A 178 -4.26 -13.60 8.10
N ARG A 179 -4.62 -14.16 9.25
CA ARG A 179 -3.87 -15.26 9.90
C ARG A 179 -3.83 -16.52 9.03
N ASP A 180 -4.95 -16.87 8.41
CA ASP A 180 -5.00 -17.98 7.45
C ASP A 180 -4.11 -17.72 6.24
N VAL A 181 -4.14 -16.51 5.70
CA VAL A 181 -3.26 -16.09 4.59
C VAL A 181 -1.79 -16.21 4.99
N GLU A 182 -1.41 -15.68 6.14
CA GLU A 182 -0.03 -15.78 6.68
C GLU A 182 0.42 -17.23 6.76
N THR A 183 -0.41 -18.09 7.35
CA THR A 183 -0.12 -19.53 7.52
C THR A 183 -0.02 -20.25 6.17
N ARG A 184 -0.99 -20.09 5.29
CA ARG A 184 -1.04 -20.76 3.98
C ARG A 184 0.08 -20.35 3.05
N THR A 185 0.45 -19.09 3.08
CA THR A 185 1.50 -18.58 2.20
C THR A 185 2.89 -18.70 2.81
N GLY A 186 3.00 -19.02 4.12
CA GLY A 186 4.25 -18.98 4.86
C GLY A 186 4.88 -17.58 4.82
N LEU A 187 4.04 -16.54 4.87
CA LEU A 187 4.48 -15.16 4.99
C LEU A 187 5.13 -14.99 6.38
N LYS A 188 6.28 -14.32 6.42
CA LYS A 188 6.97 -14.02 7.68
C LYS A 188 6.89 -12.53 7.95
N ILE A 189 6.37 -12.17 9.11
CA ILE A 189 6.25 -10.79 9.60
C ILE A 189 6.97 -10.72 10.96
N ASN A 190 7.81 -9.72 11.12
CA ASN A 190 8.49 -9.44 12.38
C ASN A 190 7.57 -8.58 13.24
N TYR A 191 6.87 -9.19 14.17
CA TYR A 191 5.98 -8.51 15.10
C TYR A 191 6.74 -7.96 16.31
N GLY A 192 6.19 -6.90 16.93
CA GLY A 192 6.80 -6.25 18.08
C GLY A 192 8.09 -5.50 17.74
N GLU A 193 8.34 -5.28 16.48
CA GLU A 193 9.53 -4.59 15.97
C GLU A 193 9.13 -3.22 15.40
N ARG A 194 9.59 -2.15 16.06
CA ARG A 194 9.30 -0.77 15.64
C ARG A 194 10.46 -0.22 14.83
N VAL A 195 10.16 0.48 13.74
CA VAL A 195 11.13 1.27 12.98
C VAL A 195 11.38 2.60 13.70
N ASP A 196 12.63 2.90 14.02
CA ASP A 196 13.04 4.12 14.70
C ASP A 196 13.60 5.17 13.72
N ALA A 197 14.25 4.73 12.64
CA ALA A 197 14.77 5.64 11.60
C ALA A 197 14.97 4.93 10.26
N ILE A 198 14.93 5.74 9.19
CA ILE A 198 15.21 5.34 7.82
C ILE A 198 16.22 6.33 7.26
N ASP A 199 17.45 5.91 7.14
CA ASP A 199 18.55 6.76 6.73
C ASP A 199 19.00 6.38 5.31
N PRO A 200 19.15 7.34 4.37
CA PRO A 200 19.67 7.05 3.04
C PRO A 200 21.15 6.62 3.11
N LEU A 201 21.52 5.64 2.28
CA LEU A 201 22.89 5.16 2.17
C LEU A 201 23.65 5.90 1.04
N PRO A 202 24.94 6.17 1.19
CA PRO A 202 25.75 6.89 0.19
C PRO A 202 25.76 6.22 -1.20
N GLY A 203 25.64 4.88 -1.24
CA GLY A 203 25.59 4.09 -2.47
C GLY A 203 24.18 3.93 -3.06
N GLY A 204 23.16 4.55 -2.47
CA GLY A 204 21.75 4.37 -2.76
C GLY A 204 21.12 3.29 -1.90
N GLY A 205 19.79 3.31 -1.76
CA GLY A 205 19.05 2.50 -0.80
C GLY A 205 19.03 3.11 0.60
N PHE A 206 18.67 2.32 1.60
CA PHE A 206 18.41 2.79 2.96
C PHE A 206 18.95 1.84 4.00
N SER A 207 19.34 2.39 5.14
CA SER A 207 19.51 1.70 6.40
C SER A 207 18.26 1.92 7.25
N VAL A 208 17.50 0.87 7.51
CA VAL A 208 16.30 0.91 8.35
C VAL A 208 16.69 0.43 9.74
N ARG A 209 16.69 1.34 10.72
CA ARG A 209 16.98 1.04 12.11
C ARG A 209 15.69 0.74 12.87
N THR A 210 15.71 -0.33 13.63
CA THR A 210 14.57 -0.82 14.39
C THR A 210 14.95 -1.13 15.83
N THR A 211 13.96 -1.43 16.65
CA THR A 211 14.18 -1.89 18.03
C THR A 211 14.91 -3.24 18.12
N ALA A 212 14.94 -4.03 17.04
CA ALA A 212 15.59 -5.35 16.99
C ALA A 212 16.94 -5.33 16.25
N GLY A 213 17.27 -4.24 15.54
CA GLY A 213 18.52 -4.15 14.77
C GLY A 213 18.46 -3.19 13.60
N SER A 214 19.16 -3.51 12.51
CA SER A 214 19.14 -2.69 11.30
C SER A 214 19.11 -3.56 10.04
N TYR A 215 18.47 -3.04 8.99
CA TYR A 215 18.35 -3.67 7.68
C TYR A 215 18.84 -2.74 6.60
N ASN A 216 19.77 -3.20 5.76
CA ASN A 216 20.13 -2.49 4.55
C ASN A 216 19.24 -2.98 3.41
N THR A 217 18.61 -2.05 2.70
CA THR A 217 17.63 -2.33 1.66
C THR A 217 17.70 -1.35 0.51
N ARG A 218 17.29 -1.78 -0.66
CA ARG A 218 17.25 -0.95 -1.88
C ARG A 218 16.00 -0.09 -1.97
N ALA A 219 14.91 -0.50 -1.32
CA ALA A 219 13.67 0.24 -1.25
C ALA A 219 12.99 0.07 0.11
N VAL A 220 12.17 1.05 0.49
CA VAL A 220 11.31 0.98 1.68
C VAL A 220 9.89 1.29 1.27
N LEU A 221 8.94 0.51 1.76
CA LEU A 221 7.51 0.77 1.65
C LEU A 221 6.93 1.03 3.04
N LEU A 222 6.38 2.22 3.25
CA LEU A 222 5.58 2.58 4.42
C LEU A 222 4.11 2.26 4.14
N SER A 223 3.44 1.49 5.02
CA SER A 223 2.10 0.96 4.76
C SER A 223 1.17 0.92 5.98
#